data_f79c6f6f9a56493f1ce1f85b3b4b97cd
#
_entry.id   f79c6f6f9a56493f1ce1f85b3b4b97cd
#
_cell.length_a   1.000
_cell.length_b   1.000
_cell.length_c   1.000
_cell.angle_alpha   90.00
_cell.angle_beta   90.00
_cell.angle_gamma   90.00
#
_symmetry.space_group_name_H-M   'P 1'
#
loop_
_entity.id
_entity.type
_entity.pdbx_description
1 polymer ?
#
loop_
_entity_poly.entity_id
_entity_poly.type
_entity_poly.pdbx_seq_one_letter_code
_entity_poly.pdbx_strand_id
1 'polypeptide(L)'
;VLAEGEGWTLRSLCWSDACATVTVVAETDELAASVLAGAIDGACEAVPEDGPTIPIAFWHRKCDGQGRRTSRQIPVTAWPDICANYPPAVARALGQVMGLRPDETSGRLVLLHGPPGTGKTTALRAMGAAWRRWCRTDVVIDSELLYGDAAYLAAVMLGKDDYEDEDVQAGGWRLLVLEDCDELIRDDAKKQAGQALDRLLNLTDGLIGQGLKLLVAITTNEPLGVLHPAIVRPGRCLAEVHVGRFSRSEAMNWLGSANGGPPVAAVPPGGATLAELYALRGGVSPVRGPRSCAAWPGRTCRPGAPYLRQPEPPARAAHR
;
A
#
# COMPACT_ATOMS: atom_id res chain seq x y z
N VAL A 1 1.63 -18.23 -26.64
CA VAL A 1 1.13 -19.33 -27.46
C VAL A 1 0.57 -18.74 -28.75
N LEU A 2 0.75 -19.43 -29.88
CA LEU A 2 0.12 -19.12 -31.16
C LEU A 2 -0.67 -20.35 -31.57
N ALA A 3 -1.91 -20.18 -31.98
CA ALA A 3 -2.76 -21.24 -32.51
C ALA A 3 -3.44 -20.78 -33.81
N GLU A 4 -3.70 -21.66 -34.71
CA GLU A 4 -4.34 -21.39 -36.01
C GLU A 4 -5.40 -22.46 -36.30
N GLY A 5 -6.46 -22.03 -36.95
CA GLY A 5 -7.54 -22.89 -37.44
C GLY A 5 -8.10 -22.36 -38.75
N GLU A 6 -9.15 -22.98 -39.26
CA GLU A 6 -9.78 -22.58 -40.51
C GLU A 6 -10.43 -21.21 -40.37
N GLY A 7 -9.86 -20.21 -41.05
CA GLY A 7 -10.35 -18.83 -41.04
C GLY A 7 -10.03 -18.02 -39.74
N TRP A 8 -9.15 -18.48 -38.85
CA TRP A 8 -8.77 -17.73 -37.65
C TRP A 8 -7.34 -18.00 -37.20
N THR A 9 -6.76 -17.02 -36.50
CA THR A 9 -5.49 -17.11 -35.80
C THR A 9 -5.65 -16.53 -34.39
N LEU A 10 -5.10 -17.23 -33.39
CA LEU A 10 -5.13 -16.82 -31.99
C LEU A 10 -3.71 -16.64 -31.47
N ARG A 11 -3.48 -15.55 -30.76
CA ARG A 11 -2.26 -15.30 -30.00
C ARG A 11 -2.60 -15.14 -28.51
N SER A 12 -1.98 -15.93 -27.64
CA SER A 12 -2.06 -15.76 -26.20
C SER A 12 -0.68 -15.42 -25.64
N LEU A 13 -0.62 -14.34 -24.86
CA LEU A 13 0.55 -13.91 -24.09
C LEU A 13 0.19 -14.00 -22.62
N CYS A 14 0.95 -14.80 -21.85
CA CYS A 14 0.84 -14.84 -20.40
C CYS A 14 1.97 -14.01 -19.78
N TRP A 15 1.64 -13.17 -18.85
CA TRP A 15 2.56 -12.30 -18.14
C TRP A 15 2.88 -12.89 -16.76
N SER A 16 3.98 -12.47 -16.17
CA SER A 16 4.42 -12.96 -14.85
C SER A 16 3.50 -12.57 -13.70
N ASP A 17 2.54 -11.68 -13.94
CA ASP A 17 1.54 -11.18 -12.97
C ASP A 17 0.21 -11.96 -12.99
N ALA A 18 0.20 -13.15 -13.60
CA ALA A 18 -0.98 -13.99 -13.79
C ALA A 18 -2.06 -13.34 -14.70
N CYS A 19 -1.71 -12.31 -15.45
CA CYS A 19 -2.55 -11.77 -16.52
C CYS A 19 -2.25 -12.48 -17.84
N ALA A 20 -3.27 -12.62 -18.68
CA ALA A 20 -3.12 -13.13 -20.03
C ALA A 20 -3.87 -12.23 -21.01
N THR A 21 -3.22 -11.94 -22.14
CA THR A 21 -3.87 -11.26 -23.26
C THR A 21 -4.11 -12.28 -24.36
N VAL A 22 -5.37 -12.41 -24.77
CA VAL A 22 -5.77 -13.26 -25.89
C VAL A 22 -6.25 -12.37 -27.04
N THR A 23 -5.59 -12.48 -28.17
CA THR A 23 -5.96 -11.76 -29.41
C THR A 23 -6.37 -12.78 -30.44
N VAL A 24 -7.55 -12.58 -31.02
CA VAL A 24 -8.08 -13.41 -32.11
C VAL A 24 -8.26 -12.54 -33.35
N VAL A 25 -7.79 -13.04 -34.48
CA VAL A 25 -8.05 -12.50 -35.82
C VAL A 25 -8.77 -13.56 -36.61
N ALA A 26 -9.93 -13.25 -37.18
CA ALA A 26 -10.74 -14.21 -37.92
C ALA A 26 -11.37 -13.54 -39.16
N GLU A 27 -11.89 -14.38 -40.09
CA GLU A 27 -12.56 -13.91 -41.31
C GLU A 27 -13.90 -13.23 -41.05
N THR A 28 -14.56 -13.57 -39.92
CA THR A 28 -15.81 -12.94 -39.48
C THR A 28 -15.81 -12.64 -38.01
N ASP A 29 -16.60 -11.65 -37.58
CA ASP A 29 -16.76 -11.24 -36.18
C ASP A 29 -17.36 -12.36 -35.33
N GLU A 30 -18.30 -13.15 -35.87
CA GLU A 30 -18.90 -14.28 -35.15
C GLU A 30 -17.88 -15.38 -34.88
N LEU A 31 -17.00 -15.67 -35.83
CA LEU A 31 -15.93 -16.65 -35.68
C LEU A 31 -14.91 -16.15 -34.66
N ALA A 32 -14.53 -14.87 -34.70
CA ALA A 32 -13.64 -14.26 -33.73
C ALA A 32 -14.21 -14.35 -32.32
N ALA A 33 -15.48 -14.01 -32.12
CA ALA A 33 -16.15 -14.09 -30.83
C ALA A 33 -16.23 -15.53 -30.29
N SER A 34 -16.54 -16.49 -31.16
CA SER A 34 -16.64 -17.91 -30.78
C SER A 34 -15.27 -18.48 -30.36
N VAL A 35 -14.22 -18.18 -31.12
CA VAL A 35 -12.86 -18.63 -30.81
C VAL A 35 -12.35 -17.97 -29.52
N LEU A 36 -12.61 -16.67 -29.32
CA LEU A 36 -12.24 -15.96 -28.11
C LEU A 36 -12.95 -16.56 -26.89
N ALA A 37 -14.27 -16.79 -26.98
CA ALA A 37 -15.03 -17.38 -25.90
C ALA A 37 -14.49 -18.77 -25.51
N GLY A 38 -14.20 -19.61 -26.50
CA GLY A 38 -13.60 -20.94 -26.26
C GLY A 38 -12.18 -20.87 -25.68
N ALA A 39 -11.39 -19.83 -26.04
CA ALA A 39 -10.03 -19.67 -25.53
C ALA A 39 -9.98 -19.19 -24.07
N ILE A 40 -10.97 -18.44 -23.63
CA ILE A 40 -11.04 -17.94 -22.24
C ILE A 40 -11.88 -18.86 -21.33
N ASP A 41 -12.62 -19.81 -21.87
CA ASP A 41 -13.39 -20.76 -21.09
C ASP A 41 -12.43 -21.68 -20.29
N GLY A 42 -12.54 -21.64 -18.97
CA GLY A 42 -11.66 -22.36 -18.05
C GLY A 42 -10.21 -21.84 -17.99
N ALA A 43 -9.89 -20.73 -18.68
CA ALA A 43 -8.54 -20.14 -18.65
C ALA A 43 -8.25 -19.32 -17.36
N CYS A 44 -9.30 -18.89 -16.67
CA CYS A 44 -9.16 -18.27 -15.37
C CYS A 44 -9.29 -19.34 -14.28
N GLU A 45 -8.23 -19.58 -13.52
CA GLU A 45 -8.40 -20.24 -12.22
C GLU A 45 -9.41 -19.46 -11.41
N ALA A 46 -10.40 -20.16 -10.83
CA ALA A 46 -11.30 -19.54 -9.86
C ALA A 46 -10.43 -18.90 -8.78
N VAL A 47 -10.54 -17.57 -8.63
CA VAL A 47 -9.87 -16.87 -7.52
C VAL A 47 -10.34 -17.61 -6.25
N PRO A 48 -9.41 -18.12 -5.42
CA PRO A 48 -9.79 -18.76 -4.18
C PRO A 48 -10.76 -17.85 -3.43
N GLU A 49 -11.86 -18.39 -2.94
CA GLU A 49 -12.87 -17.63 -2.16
C GLU A 49 -12.36 -17.26 -0.76
N ASP A 50 -11.08 -17.02 -0.60
CA ASP A 50 -10.46 -16.58 0.65
C ASP A 50 -10.73 -15.10 0.93
N GLY A 51 -12.02 -14.77 1.05
CA GLY A 51 -12.50 -13.45 1.44
C GLY A 51 -12.54 -12.41 0.32
N PRO A 52 -13.09 -11.21 0.60
CA PRO A 52 -13.18 -10.15 -0.40
C PRO A 52 -11.78 -9.61 -0.74
N THR A 53 -11.47 -9.56 -2.03
CA THR A 53 -10.26 -8.91 -2.55
C THR A 53 -10.60 -7.61 -3.26
N ILE A 54 -9.61 -6.71 -3.35
CA ILE A 54 -9.68 -5.51 -4.19
C ILE A 54 -8.43 -5.42 -5.06
N PRO A 55 -8.56 -4.90 -6.29
CA PRO A 55 -7.40 -4.58 -7.09
C PRO A 55 -6.68 -3.36 -6.48
N ILE A 56 -5.42 -3.53 -6.14
CA ILE A 56 -4.51 -2.45 -5.74
C ILE A 56 -3.38 -2.43 -6.76
N ALA A 57 -3.12 -1.26 -7.34
CA ALA A 57 -1.99 -1.10 -8.22
C ALA A 57 -0.77 -0.57 -7.46
N PHE A 58 0.39 -1.05 -7.83
CA PHE A 58 1.67 -0.70 -7.23
C PHE A 58 2.54 0.01 -8.25
N TRP A 59 2.92 1.24 -7.93
CA TRP A 59 3.85 2.01 -8.72
C TRP A 59 5.28 1.75 -8.27
N HIS A 60 6.15 1.42 -9.21
CA HIS A 60 7.58 1.27 -8.99
C HIS A 60 8.35 1.84 -10.18
N ARG A 61 9.61 2.22 -9.95
CA ARG A 61 10.50 2.70 -11.00
C ARG A 61 11.27 1.54 -11.63
N LYS A 62 11.27 1.45 -12.95
CA LYS A 62 12.11 0.50 -13.69
C LYS A 62 13.56 0.95 -13.75
N CYS A 63 14.47 0.04 -14.16
CA CYS A 63 15.89 0.35 -14.37
C CYS A 63 16.13 1.40 -15.47
N ASP A 64 15.23 1.55 -16.42
CA ASP A 64 15.24 2.58 -17.47
C ASP A 64 14.75 3.95 -17.00
N GLY A 65 14.35 4.06 -15.75
CA GLY A 65 13.84 5.30 -15.14
C GLY A 65 12.34 5.52 -15.30
N GLN A 66 11.64 4.70 -16.09
CA GLN A 66 10.20 4.86 -16.29
C GLN A 66 9.39 4.33 -15.10
N GLY A 67 8.24 4.96 -14.86
CA GLY A 67 7.25 4.47 -13.91
C GLY A 67 6.49 3.28 -14.48
N ARG A 68 6.38 2.19 -13.70
CA ARG A 68 5.53 1.06 -14.02
C ARG A 68 4.46 0.87 -12.97
N ARG A 69 3.26 0.56 -13.43
CA ARG A 69 2.10 0.24 -12.62
C ARG A 69 1.79 -1.25 -12.75
N THR A 70 1.69 -1.96 -11.63
CA THR A 70 1.37 -3.41 -11.61
C THR A 70 0.20 -3.62 -10.66
N SER A 71 -0.90 -4.19 -11.14
CA SER A 71 -2.08 -4.47 -10.31
C SER A 71 -1.98 -5.85 -9.65
N ARG A 72 -2.48 -5.97 -8.42
CA ARG A 72 -2.59 -7.21 -7.65
C ARG A 72 -3.93 -7.25 -6.93
N GLN A 73 -4.52 -8.43 -6.84
CA GLN A 73 -5.67 -8.67 -5.97
C GLN A 73 -5.19 -8.81 -4.53
N ILE A 74 -5.61 -7.89 -3.67
CA ILE A 74 -5.18 -7.85 -2.26
C ILE A 74 -6.37 -8.22 -1.38
N PRO A 75 -6.20 -9.22 -0.49
CA PRO A 75 -7.21 -9.54 0.50
C PRO A 75 -7.49 -8.35 1.42
N VAL A 76 -8.75 -8.07 1.63
CA VAL A 76 -9.19 -6.97 2.50
C VAL A 76 -10.27 -7.46 3.44
N THR A 77 -10.28 -6.90 4.64
CA THR A 77 -11.36 -7.09 5.60
C THR A 77 -12.26 -5.86 5.55
N ALA A 78 -13.56 -6.06 5.49
CA ALA A 78 -14.51 -4.96 5.45
C ALA A 78 -14.45 -4.13 6.74
N TRP A 79 -14.71 -2.82 6.63
CA TRP A 79 -14.64 -1.91 7.75
C TRP A 79 -15.48 -2.36 8.97
N PRO A 80 -16.72 -2.83 8.84
CA PRO A 80 -17.51 -3.31 9.97
C PRO A 80 -16.83 -4.41 10.78
N ASP A 81 -16.01 -5.25 10.15
CA ASP A 81 -15.36 -6.39 10.78
C ASP A 81 -14.09 -6.00 11.55
N ILE A 82 -13.50 -4.83 11.23
CA ILE A 82 -12.26 -4.36 11.85
C ILE A 82 -12.41 -3.08 12.65
N CYS A 83 -13.54 -2.40 12.60
CA CYS A 83 -13.74 -1.12 13.29
C CYS A 83 -13.51 -1.25 14.83
N ALA A 84 -13.81 -2.40 15.42
CA ALA A 84 -13.52 -2.71 16.82
C ALA A 84 -12.02 -2.79 17.15
N ASN A 85 -11.14 -2.87 16.15
CA ASN A 85 -9.69 -2.87 16.31
C ASN A 85 -9.10 -1.46 16.45
N TYR A 86 -9.92 -0.47 16.60
CA TYR A 86 -9.51 0.93 16.81
C TYR A 86 -10.17 1.51 18.06
N PRO A 87 -9.51 2.45 18.77
CA PRO A 87 -10.16 3.22 19.82
C PRO A 87 -11.47 3.85 19.31
N PRO A 88 -12.53 3.96 20.10
CA PRO A 88 -13.85 4.40 19.63
C PRO A 88 -13.85 5.74 18.91
N ALA A 89 -13.02 6.70 19.34
CA ALA A 89 -12.89 7.99 18.68
C ALA A 89 -12.25 7.84 17.29
N VAL A 90 -11.21 7.00 17.16
CA VAL A 90 -10.54 6.70 15.89
C VAL A 90 -11.47 5.95 14.96
N ALA A 91 -12.16 4.93 15.47
CA ALA A 91 -13.13 4.16 14.68
C ALA A 91 -14.23 5.03 14.08
N ARG A 92 -14.72 6.02 14.85
CA ARG A 92 -15.72 6.98 14.37
C ARG A 92 -15.16 7.86 13.27
N ALA A 93 -13.96 8.43 13.46
CA ALA A 93 -13.32 9.29 12.45
C ALA A 93 -13.04 8.52 11.16
N LEU A 94 -12.44 7.31 11.24
CA LEU A 94 -12.21 6.46 10.07
C LEU A 94 -13.51 6.04 9.39
N GLY A 95 -14.56 5.73 10.17
CA GLY A 95 -15.89 5.40 9.62
C GLY A 95 -16.51 6.55 8.82
N GLN A 96 -16.33 7.79 9.28
CA GLN A 96 -16.75 8.98 8.52
C GLN A 96 -16.00 9.10 7.20
N VAL A 97 -14.67 8.92 7.21
CA VAL A 97 -13.85 8.96 5.99
C VAL A 97 -14.27 7.88 5.00
N MET A 98 -14.49 6.65 5.48
CA MET A 98 -14.89 5.53 4.61
C MET A 98 -16.29 5.70 4.01
N GLY A 99 -17.16 6.48 4.68
CA GLY A 99 -18.50 6.82 4.20
C GLY A 99 -18.55 7.93 3.15
N LEU A 100 -17.43 8.62 2.88
CA LEU A 100 -17.38 9.74 1.93
C LEU A 100 -17.72 9.30 0.49
N ARG A 101 -18.35 10.21 -0.23
CA ARG A 101 -18.71 10.07 -1.64
C ARG A 101 -17.92 11.05 -2.51
N PRO A 102 -17.84 10.83 -3.82
CA PRO A 102 -17.08 11.68 -4.74
C PRO A 102 -17.45 13.18 -4.69
N ASP A 103 -18.73 13.49 -4.48
CA ASP A 103 -19.29 14.84 -4.41
C ASP A 103 -19.02 15.56 -3.07
N GLU A 104 -18.60 14.81 -2.05
CA GLU A 104 -18.27 15.32 -0.72
C GLU A 104 -16.78 15.63 -0.53
N THR A 105 -15.96 15.43 -1.55
CA THR A 105 -14.51 15.61 -1.48
C THR A 105 -14.11 17.08 -1.59
N SER A 106 -14.09 17.79 -0.47
CA SER A 106 -13.67 19.21 -0.41
C SER A 106 -12.15 19.42 -0.39
N GLY A 107 -11.40 18.41 0.08
CA GLY A 107 -9.94 18.36 0.10
C GLY A 107 -9.40 17.19 -0.74
N ARG A 108 -8.08 17.10 -0.85
CA ARG A 108 -7.42 16.05 -1.64
C ARG A 108 -6.50 15.14 -0.82
N LEU A 109 -6.24 15.49 0.42
CA LEU A 109 -5.29 14.79 1.29
C LEU A 109 -6.01 14.07 2.42
N VAL A 110 -5.75 12.77 2.56
CA VAL A 110 -6.08 11.97 3.75
C VAL A 110 -4.78 11.72 4.52
N LEU A 111 -4.69 12.21 5.74
CA LEU A 111 -3.53 12.03 6.60
C LEU A 111 -3.87 11.07 7.74
N LEU A 112 -3.18 9.93 7.81
CA LEU A 112 -3.23 9.01 8.94
C LEU A 112 -1.90 9.06 9.68
N HIS A 113 -1.89 9.58 10.89
CA HIS A 113 -0.68 9.72 11.70
C HIS A 113 -0.82 9.04 13.06
N GLY A 114 0.31 8.67 13.67
CA GLY A 114 0.31 8.04 15.00
C GLY A 114 1.31 6.90 15.11
N PRO A 115 1.52 6.35 16.31
CA PRO A 115 2.56 5.37 16.58
C PRO A 115 2.52 4.15 15.66
N PRO A 116 3.66 3.47 15.41
CA PRO A 116 3.68 2.22 14.67
C PRO A 116 2.85 1.14 15.36
N GLY A 117 2.29 0.21 14.57
CA GLY A 117 1.49 -0.89 15.08
C GLY A 117 0.07 -0.52 15.51
N THR A 118 -0.46 0.64 15.11
CA THR A 118 -1.84 1.07 15.39
C THR A 118 -2.84 0.72 14.30
N GLY A 119 -2.40 0.12 13.18
CA GLY A 119 -3.29 -0.35 12.11
C GLY A 119 -3.50 0.63 10.95
N LYS A 120 -2.65 1.63 10.73
CA LYS A 120 -2.77 2.62 9.63
C LYS A 120 -2.90 1.96 8.25
N THR A 121 -2.00 1.04 7.90
CA THR A 121 -2.06 0.27 6.64
C THR A 121 -3.34 -0.54 6.49
N THR A 122 -3.83 -1.12 7.60
CA THR A 122 -5.10 -1.87 7.60
C THR A 122 -6.29 -0.95 7.34
N ALA A 123 -6.29 0.26 7.92
CA ALA A 123 -7.30 1.28 7.65
C ALA A 123 -7.28 1.73 6.18
N LEU A 124 -6.11 1.91 5.56
CA LEU A 124 -5.99 2.26 4.14
C LEU A 124 -6.58 1.16 3.23
N ARG A 125 -6.29 -0.11 3.52
CA ARG A 125 -6.89 -1.23 2.76
C ARG A 125 -8.40 -1.27 2.88
N ALA A 126 -8.93 -1.08 4.09
CA ALA A 126 -10.38 -1.00 4.30
C ALA A 126 -11.01 0.22 3.61
N MET A 127 -10.31 1.35 3.55
CA MET A 127 -10.72 2.55 2.82
C MET A 127 -10.79 2.27 1.31
N GLY A 128 -9.76 1.65 0.73
CA GLY A 128 -9.77 1.21 -0.67
C GLY A 128 -10.95 0.27 -0.97
N ALA A 129 -11.27 -0.65 -0.06
CA ALA A 129 -12.43 -1.53 -0.18
C ALA A 129 -13.76 -0.76 -0.12
N ALA A 130 -13.89 0.20 0.79
CA ALA A 130 -15.09 1.03 0.94
C ALA A 130 -15.34 1.88 -0.30
N TRP A 131 -14.29 2.43 -0.90
CA TRP A 131 -14.37 3.34 -2.04
C TRP A 131 -14.29 2.65 -3.42
N ARG A 132 -14.08 1.33 -3.49
CA ARG A 132 -13.84 0.56 -4.73
C ARG A 132 -14.83 0.83 -5.89
N ARG A 133 -16.05 1.28 -5.58
CA ARG A 133 -17.08 1.55 -6.59
C ARG A 133 -16.84 2.85 -7.36
N TRP A 134 -16.09 3.79 -6.79
CA TRP A 134 -15.89 5.10 -7.38
C TRP A 134 -14.41 5.56 -7.38
N CYS A 135 -13.55 4.88 -6.64
CA CYS A 135 -12.15 5.24 -6.49
C CYS A 135 -11.27 3.98 -6.55
N ARG A 136 -10.31 3.97 -7.44
CA ARG A 136 -9.27 2.93 -7.50
C ARG A 136 -8.13 3.28 -6.55
N THR A 137 -7.41 2.27 -6.06
CA THR A 137 -6.30 2.46 -5.12
C THR A 137 -4.98 2.14 -5.81
N ASP A 138 -4.07 3.11 -5.80
CA ASP A 138 -2.71 3.01 -6.28
C ASP A 138 -1.74 3.24 -5.11
N VAL A 139 -0.72 2.40 -4.94
CA VAL A 139 0.29 2.50 -3.88
C VAL A 139 1.65 2.77 -4.52
N VAL A 140 2.39 3.73 -4.01
CA VAL A 140 3.78 3.98 -4.41
C VAL A 140 4.71 3.18 -3.49
N ILE A 141 5.51 2.27 -4.08
CA ILE A 141 6.44 1.43 -3.32
C ILE A 141 7.62 2.27 -2.81
N ASP A 142 8.18 3.11 -3.67
CA ASP A 142 9.37 3.92 -3.39
C ASP A 142 9.01 5.41 -3.34
N SER A 143 8.49 5.87 -2.23
CA SER A 143 8.13 7.28 -2.04
C SER A 143 9.32 8.22 -2.16
N GLU A 144 10.53 7.81 -1.72
CA GLU A 144 11.76 8.61 -1.87
C GLU A 144 12.12 8.85 -3.33
N LEU A 145 12.03 7.80 -4.18
CA LEU A 145 12.30 7.93 -5.62
C LEU A 145 11.24 8.80 -6.30
N LEU A 146 9.99 8.75 -5.86
CA LEU A 146 8.92 9.60 -6.39
C LEU A 146 9.29 11.08 -6.29
N TYR A 147 9.90 11.48 -5.19
CA TYR A 147 10.27 12.88 -4.96
C TYR A 147 11.58 13.28 -5.62
N GLY A 148 12.46 12.33 -5.89
CA GLY A 148 13.75 12.58 -6.56
C GLY A 148 13.68 12.69 -8.06
N ASP A 149 12.60 12.19 -8.70
CA ASP A 149 12.46 12.10 -10.14
C ASP A 149 11.14 12.73 -10.63
N ALA A 150 11.27 13.86 -11.32
CA ALA A 150 10.13 14.62 -11.82
C ALA A 150 9.33 13.86 -12.90
N ALA A 151 9.98 13.01 -13.71
CA ALA A 151 9.32 12.23 -14.75
C ALA A 151 8.51 11.08 -14.10
N TYR A 152 9.08 10.42 -13.11
CA TYR A 152 8.38 9.39 -12.34
C TYR A 152 7.18 9.98 -11.58
N LEU A 153 7.37 11.14 -10.92
CA LEU A 153 6.28 11.86 -10.26
C LEU A 153 5.14 12.18 -11.26
N ALA A 154 5.49 12.69 -12.44
CA ALA A 154 4.49 13.00 -13.46
C ALA A 154 3.75 11.75 -13.95
N ALA A 155 4.45 10.64 -14.22
CA ALA A 155 3.84 9.37 -14.60
C ALA A 155 2.85 8.85 -13.54
N VAL A 156 3.26 8.84 -12.28
CA VAL A 156 2.42 8.44 -11.15
C VAL A 156 1.20 9.36 -11.02
N MET A 157 1.40 10.69 -11.11
CA MET A 157 0.31 11.66 -10.99
C MET A 157 -0.69 11.54 -12.12
N LEU A 158 -0.24 11.39 -13.36
CA LEU A 158 -1.10 11.21 -14.53
C LEU A 158 -1.76 9.83 -14.56
N GLY A 159 -1.19 8.85 -13.86
CA GLY A 159 -1.69 7.49 -13.83
C GLY A 159 -1.48 6.75 -15.14
N LYS A 160 -0.53 7.22 -15.95
CA LYS A 160 -0.18 6.60 -17.22
C LYS A 160 1.11 5.79 -17.05
N ASP A 161 1.06 4.53 -17.41
CA ASP A 161 2.24 3.76 -17.75
C ASP A 161 2.25 3.52 -19.27
N ASP A 162 3.38 3.00 -19.81
CA ASP A 162 3.52 2.78 -21.25
C ASP A 162 2.68 1.60 -21.77
N TYR A 163 2.01 0.88 -20.87
CA TYR A 163 1.09 -0.20 -21.18
C TYR A 163 -0.30 0.26 -20.75
N GLU A 164 -1.06 0.82 -21.68
CA GLU A 164 -2.46 1.20 -21.45
C GLU A 164 -3.25 -0.08 -21.11
N ASP A 165 -3.54 -0.27 -19.83
CA ASP A 165 -4.61 -1.16 -19.42
C ASP A 165 -5.92 -0.52 -19.88
N GLU A 166 -6.52 -1.07 -20.94
CA GLU A 166 -7.83 -0.65 -21.48
C GLU A 166 -8.95 -0.70 -20.43
N ASP A 167 -8.75 -1.42 -19.31
CA ASP A 167 -9.67 -1.52 -18.18
C ASP A 167 -9.71 -0.29 -17.25
N VAL A 168 -8.93 0.73 -17.53
CA VAL A 168 -9.02 1.99 -16.80
C VAL A 168 -10.28 2.70 -17.25
N GLN A 169 -11.35 2.58 -16.46
CA GLN A 169 -12.53 3.45 -16.61
C GLN A 169 -12.05 4.90 -16.67
N ALA A 170 -11.96 5.43 -17.89
CA ALA A 170 -11.55 6.80 -18.13
C ALA A 170 -12.46 7.71 -17.32
N GLY A 171 -11.90 8.40 -16.32
CA GLY A 171 -12.61 9.40 -15.54
C GLY A 171 -13.00 9.05 -14.11
N GLY A 172 -12.60 7.89 -13.57
CA GLY A 172 -12.78 7.53 -12.16
C GLY A 172 -11.82 8.28 -11.20
N TRP A 173 -12.21 8.34 -9.92
CA TRP A 173 -11.32 8.83 -8.86
C TRP A 173 -10.18 7.84 -8.60
N ARG A 174 -9.05 8.37 -8.11
CA ARG A 174 -7.88 7.59 -7.76
C ARG A 174 -7.34 8.01 -6.40
N LEU A 175 -7.11 7.04 -5.52
CA LEU A 175 -6.43 7.20 -4.23
C LEU A 175 -4.96 6.79 -4.39
N LEU A 176 -4.06 7.75 -4.37
CA LEU A 176 -2.62 7.52 -4.35
C LEU A 176 -2.16 7.39 -2.90
N VAL A 177 -1.65 6.21 -2.54
CA VAL A 177 -1.21 5.91 -1.18
C VAL A 177 0.32 6.01 -1.09
N LEU A 178 0.79 6.77 -0.12
CA LEU A 178 2.18 6.95 0.25
C LEU A 178 2.33 6.49 1.71
N GLU A 179 2.92 5.32 1.92
CA GLU A 179 3.10 4.76 3.26
C GLU A 179 4.47 5.13 3.85
N ASP A 180 4.50 5.25 5.19
CA ASP A 180 5.71 5.46 6.00
C ASP A 180 6.60 6.62 5.52
N CYS A 181 5.96 7.76 5.22
CA CYS A 181 6.63 8.96 4.71
C CYS A 181 7.32 9.81 5.80
N ASP A 182 7.80 9.22 6.88
CA ASP A 182 8.32 9.91 8.06
C ASP A 182 9.45 10.90 7.71
N GLU A 183 10.40 10.47 6.86
CA GLU A 183 11.55 11.30 6.47
C GLU A 183 11.20 12.43 5.50
N LEU A 184 10.07 12.32 4.80
CA LEU A 184 9.68 13.24 3.73
C LEU A 184 8.81 14.39 4.22
N ILE A 185 8.11 14.17 5.33
CA ILE A 185 7.09 15.09 5.82
C ILE A 185 7.51 15.89 7.05
N ARG A 186 8.70 15.64 7.59
CA ARG A 186 9.29 16.42 8.68
C ARG A 186 9.68 17.82 8.21
N ASP A 187 9.48 18.82 9.06
CA ASP A 187 9.84 20.21 8.78
C ASP A 187 11.35 20.40 8.56
N ASP A 188 12.17 19.53 9.18
CA ASP A 188 13.63 19.46 9.00
C ASP A 188 14.08 18.59 7.81
N ALA A 189 13.14 18.02 7.04
CA ALA A 189 13.46 17.24 5.86
C ALA A 189 14.35 18.04 4.90
N LYS A 190 15.35 17.37 4.33
CA LYS A 190 16.29 17.99 3.37
C LYS A 190 15.48 18.81 2.36
N LYS A 191 15.94 20.03 2.05
CA LYS A 191 15.26 21.00 1.17
C LYS A 191 14.64 20.39 -0.10
N GLN A 192 15.24 19.33 -0.63
CA GLN A 192 14.74 18.62 -1.81
C GLN A 192 13.47 17.80 -1.52
N ALA A 193 13.38 17.11 -0.38
CA ALA A 193 12.22 16.31 -0.02
C ALA A 193 11.00 17.22 0.30
N GLY A 194 11.21 18.31 1.04
CA GLY A 194 10.15 19.29 1.32
C GLY A 194 9.61 19.96 0.05
N GLN A 195 10.48 20.32 -0.90
CA GLN A 195 10.05 20.87 -2.20
C GLN A 195 9.27 19.86 -3.04
N ALA A 196 9.60 18.58 -2.95
CA ALA A 196 8.92 17.54 -3.71
C ALA A 196 7.53 17.24 -3.16
N LEU A 197 7.37 17.23 -1.83
CA LEU A 197 6.06 17.14 -1.19
C LEU A 197 5.19 18.35 -1.54
N ASP A 198 5.76 19.57 -1.48
CA ASP A 198 5.06 20.78 -1.91
C ASP A 198 4.62 20.69 -3.38
N ARG A 199 5.46 20.15 -4.27
CA ARG A 199 5.10 19.92 -5.67
C ARG A 199 3.94 18.93 -5.79
N LEU A 200 3.99 17.80 -5.09
CA LEU A 200 2.91 16.82 -5.09
C LEU A 200 1.60 17.47 -4.65
N LEU A 201 1.60 18.18 -3.52
CA LEU A 201 0.42 18.81 -2.96
C LEU A 201 -0.07 19.99 -3.85
N ASN A 202 0.84 20.76 -4.44
CA ASN A 202 0.47 21.82 -5.37
C ASN A 202 -0.08 21.27 -6.69
N LEU A 203 0.40 20.12 -7.16
CA LEU A 203 -0.16 19.43 -8.32
C LEU A 203 -1.56 18.90 -8.05
N THR A 204 -1.84 18.41 -6.83
CA THR A 204 -3.18 17.95 -6.44
C THR A 204 -4.18 19.09 -6.29
N ASP A 205 -3.74 20.24 -5.77
CA ASP A 205 -4.60 21.42 -5.54
C ASP A 205 -4.71 22.33 -6.78
N GLY A 206 -3.72 22.26 -7.70
CA GLY A 206 -3.63 23.11 -8.88
C GLY A 206 -4.59 22.69 -10.00
N LEU A 207 -4.50 23.40 -11.14
CA LEU A 207 -5.32 23.15 -12.34
C LEU A 207 -5.24 21.69 -12.80
N ILE A 208 -4.07 21.07 -12.69
CA ILE A 208 -3.86 19.66 -13.06
C ILE A 208 -4.67 18.76 -12.11
N GLY A 209 -4.61 19.00 -10.80
CA GLY A 209 -5.30 18.20 -9.79
C GLY A 209 -6.83 18.28 -9.90
N GLN A 210 -7.38 19.43 -10.31
CA GLN A 210 -8.81 19.58 -10.53
C GLN A 210 -9.33 18.65 -11.65
N GLY A 211 -8.51 18.41 -12.68
CA GLY A 211 -8.85 17.51 -13.80
C GLY A 211 -8.58 16.03 -13.51
N LEU A 212 -7.69 15.70 -12.56
CA LEU A 212 -7.22 14.32 -12.38
C LEU A 212 -8.08 13.47 -11.44
N LYS A 213 -9.06 14.03 -10.72
CA LYS A 213 -9.85 13.31 -9.71
C LYS A 213 -8.95 12.47 -8.78
N LEU A 214 -7.88 13.08 -8.26
CA LEU A 214 -6.85 12.43 -7.46
C LEU A 214 -7.03 12.78 -6.00
N LEU A 215 -7.01 11.76 -5.14
CA LEU A 215 -6.83 11.84 -3.71
C LEU A 215 -5.45 11.30 -3.35
N VAL A 216 -4.82 11.85 -2.34
CA VAL A 216 -3.55 11.37 -1.80
C VAL A 216 -3.76 10.95 -0.35
N ALA A 217 -3.37 9.73 -0.02
CA ALA A 217 -3.33 9.26 1.36
C ALA A 217 -1.88 9.14 1.81
N ILE A 218 -1.55 9.78 2.92
CA ILE A 218 -0.21 9.72 3.53
C ILE A 218 -0.32 9.07 4.89
N THR A 219 0.58 8.10 5.16
CA THR A 219 0.78 7.60 6.52
C THR A 219 2.11 8.02 7.09
N THR A 220 2.13 8.30 8.40
CA THR A 220 3.33 8.65 9.14
C THR A 220 3.25 8.20 10.59
N ASN A 221 4.42 7.96 11.18
CA ASN A 221 4.55 7.72 12.62
C ASN A 221 4.85 9.01 13.40
N GLU A 222 5.12 10.12 12.69
CA GLU A 222 5.47 11.40 13.29
C GLU A 222 4.24 12.14 13.86
N PRO A 223 4.39 12.88 14.96
CA PRO A 223 3.34 13.73 15.50
C PRO A 223 3.13 14.96 14.60
N LEU A 224 1.89 15.47 14.55
CA LEU A 224 1.51 16.62 13.71
C LEU A 224 2.41 17.85 13.86
N GLY A 225 2.91 18.10 15.07
CA GLY A 225 3.73 19.30 15.36
C GLY A 225 5.09 19.32 14.64
N VAL A 226 5.53 18.20 14.05
CA VAL A 226 6.79 18.11 13.28
C VAL A 226 6.55 17.96 11.79
N LEU A 227 5.29 18.00 11.35
CA LEU A 227 4.95 17.88 9.94
C LEU A 227 5.16 19.20 9.20
N HIS A 228 5.55 19.09 7.94
CA HIS A 228 5.72 20.24 7.07
C HIS A 228 4.42 21.07 6.99
N PRO A 229 4.46 22.41 7.15
CA PRO A 229 3.26 23.25 7.20
C PRO A 229 2.35 23.14 5.97
N ALA A 230 2.89 22.74 4.83
CA ALA A 230 2.12 22.52 3.61
C ALA A 230 1.05 21.44 3.74
N ILE A 231 1.27 20.42 4.60
CA ILE A 231 0.35 19.30 4.82
C ILE A 231 -0.90 19.77 5.55
N VAL A 232 -0.71 20.59 6.59
CA VAL A 232 -1.79 21.01 7.50
C VAL A 232 -2.51 22.29 7.05
N ARG A 233 -2.28 22.78 5.83
CA ARG A 233 -2.98 23.98 5.32
C ARG A 233 -4.49 23.75 5.24
N PRO A 234 -5.31 24.71 5.72
CA PRO A 234 -6.76 24.65 5.59
C PRO A 234 -7.19 24.45 4.13
N GLY A 235 -8.16 23.56 3.90
CA GLY A 235 -8.70 23.25 2.57
C GLY A 235 -7.96 22.15 1.79
N ARG A 236 -6.76 21.75 2.22
CA ARG A 236 -6.02 20.62 1.61
C ARG A 236 -6.44 19.27 2.14
N CYS A 237 -6.58 19.18 3.48
CA CYS A 237 -6.98 17.95 4.11
C CYS A 237 -8.46 17.67 3.90
N LEU A 238 -8.75 16.53 3.26
CA LEU A 238 -10.06 15.90 3.26
C LEU A 238 -10.34 15.27 4.63
N ALA A 239 -9.32 14.62 5.20
CA ALA A 239 -9.37 14.02 6.51
C ALA A 239 -7.98 13.97 7.16
N GLU A 240 -7.95 14.22 8.46
CA GLU A 240 -6.79 14.04 9.33
C GLU A 240 -7.23 13.16 10.49
N VAL A 241 -6.59 12.00 10.64
CA VAL A 241 -6.94 11.03 11.68
C VAL A 241 -5.69 10.62 12.44
N HIS A 242 -5.68 10.92 13.74
CA HIS A 242 -4.70 10.41 14.69
C HIS A 242 -5.07 8.97 15.06
N VAL A 243 -4.39 7.99 14.46
CA VAL A 243 -4.55 6.56 14.79
C VAL A 243 -3.68 6.24 16.00
N GLY A 244 -4.20 6.55 17.17
CA GLY A 244 -3.49 6.47 18.45
C GLY A 244 -3.53 5.09 19.10
N ARG A 245 -2.93 5.04 20.31
CA ARG A 245 -2.97 3.87 21.19
C ARG A 245 -4.35 3.75 21.83
N PHE A 246 -4.75 2.56 22.19
CA PHE A 246 -5.85 2.34 23.13
C PHE A 246 -5.44 2.84 24.51
N SER A 247 -6.32 3.54 25.18
CA SER A 247 -6.18 3.77 26.62
C SER A 247 -6.21 2.43 27.36
N ARG A 248 -5.78 2.41 28.61
CA ARG A 248 -5.79 1.16 29.39
C ARG A 248 -7.18 0.55 29.49
N SER A 249 -8.22 1.35 29.69
CA SER A 249 -9.61 0.88 29.78
C SER A 249 -10.12 0.33 28.46
N GLU A 250 -9.86 1.00 27.34
CA GLU A 250 -10.22 0.52 25.99
C GLU A 250 -9.47 -0.77 25.64
N ALA A 251 -8.18 -0.85 25.95
CA ALA A 251 -7.37 -2.05 25.75
C ALA A 251 -7.91 -3.25 26.54
N MET A 252 -8.31 -3.03 27.79
CA MET A 252 -8.94 -4.07 28.61
C MET A 252 -10.27 -4.52 28.03
N ASN A 253 -11.11 -3.60 27.59
CA ASN A 253 -12.37 -3.93 26.94
C ASN A 253 -12.16 -4.74 25.66
N TRP A 254 -11.18 -4.35 24.83
CA TRP A 254 -10.83 -5.06 23.60
C TRP A 254 -10.35 -6.50 23.87
N LEU A 255 -9.52 -6.69 24.91
CA LEU A 255 -9.04 -8.02 25.32
C LEU A 255 -10.18 -8.85 25.95
N GLY A 256 -11.06 -8.24 26.73
CA GLY A 256 -12.19 -8.90 27.40
C GLY A 256 -13.33 -9.28 26.45
N SER A 257 -13.42 -8.67 25.28
CA SER A 257 -14.39 -9.03 24.23
C SER A 257 -14.09 -10.38 23.58
N ALA A 258 -12.90 -10.97 23.82
CA ALA A 258 -12.54 -12.32 23.41
C ALA A 258 -12.58 -13.24 24.63
N ASN A 259 -13.39 -14.31 24.57
CA ASN A 259 -13.46 -15.34 25.62
C ASN A 259 -12.05 -15.90 25.88
N GLY A 260 -11.51 -15.72 27.09
CA GLY A 260 -10.18 -16.20 27.46
C GLY A 260 -9.05 -15.18 27.41
N GLY A 261 -9.36 -13.88 27.49
CA GLY A 261 -8.34 -12.81 27.46
C GLY A 261 -7.28 -12.92 28.59
N PRO A 262 -6.05 -12.42 28.34
CA PRO A 262 -4.97 -12.43 29.32
C PRO A 262 -5.32 -11.60 30.56
N PRO A 263 -4.61 -11.83 31.70
CA PRO A 263 -4.92 -11.11 32.95
C PRO A 263 -4.73 -9.60 32.75
N VAL A 264 -5.60 -8.82 33.34
CA VAL A 264 -5.68 -7.34 33.34
C VAL A 264 -4.33 -6.66 33.65
N ALA A 265 -3.46 -7.34 34.41
CA ALA A 265 -2.13 -6.85 34.76
C ALA A 265 -1.17 -6.71 33.57
N ALA A 266 -1.47 -7.32 32.42
CA ALA A 266 -0.61 -7.30 31.24
C ALA A 266 -0.65 -6.00 30.42
N VAL A 267 -1.69 -5.16 30.61
CA VAL A 267 -1.83 -3.89 29.89
C VAL A 267 -1.08 -2.77 30.63
N PRO A 268 -0.10 -2.10 29.97
CA PRO A 268 0.63 -0.99 30.55
C PRO A 268 -0.27 0.18 30.98
N PRO A 269 0.11 0.98 31.98
CA PRO A 269 -0.64 2.17 32.39
C PRO A 269 -0.89 3.18 31.26
N GLY A 270 0.07 3.31 30.33
CA GLY A 270 0.00 4.20 29.15
C GLY A 270 -0.81 3.63 27.98
N GLY A 271 -1.54 2.53 28.19
CA GLY A 271 -2.30 1.88 27.14
C GLY A 271 -1.45 1.03 26.21
N ALA A 272 -2.03 0.56 25.10
CA ALA A 272 -1.37 -0.34 24.15
C ALA A 272 -1.73 -0.01 22.70
N THR A 273 -0.82 -0.31 21.77
CA THR A 273 -1.10 -0.31 20.34
C THR A 273 -1.88 -1.57 19.95
N LEU A 274 -2.51 -1.56 18.79
CA LEU A 274 -3.22 -2.74 18.27
C LEU A 274 -2.30 -3.97 18.16
N ALA A 275 -1.06 -3.77 17.68
CA ALA A 275 -0.08 -4.84 17.57
C ALA A 275 0.31 -5.44 18.94
N GLU A 276 0.47 -4.59 19.96
CA GLU A 276 0.71 -5.04 21.34
C GLU A 276 -0.49 -5.83 21.88
N LEU A 277 -1.72 -5.41 21.57
CA LEU A 277 -2.92 -6.14 21.98
C LEU A 277 -3.05 -7.50 21.31
N TYR A 278 -2.74 -7.62 20.03
CA TYR A 278 -2.69 -8.92 19.36
C TYR A 278 -1.61 -9.84 19.94
N ALA A 279 -0.43 -9.30 20.26
CA ALA A 279 0.62 -10.06 20.92
C ALA A 279 0.19 -10.57 22.31
N LEU A 280 -0.49 -9.74 23.08
CA LEU A 280 -1.05 -10.14 24.38
C LEU A 280 -2.13 -11.21 24.23
N ARG A 281 -3.00 -11.09 23.23
CA ARG A 281 -4.08 -12.07 22.97
C ARG A 281 -3.53 -13.42 22.49
N GLY A 282 -2.50 -13.41 21.62
CA GLY A 282 -1.90 -14.60 21.05
C GLY A 282 -0.92 -15.32 21.98
N GLY A 283 -0.64 -14.78 23.18
CA GLY A 283 0.37 -15.32 24.09
C GLY A 283 1.81 -15.31 23.53
N VAL A 284 2.00 -14.62 22.41
CA VAL A 284 3.32 -14.48 21.77
C VAL A 284 4.02 -13.31 22.42
N SER A 285 4.90 -13.61 23.37
CA SER A 285 5.92 -12.64 23.75
C SER A 285 6.79 -12.38 22.53
N PRO A 286 6.99 -11.09 22.12
CA PRO A 286 7.93 -10.82 21.04
C PRO A 286 9.28 -11.43 21.45
N VAL A 287 9.87 -12.23 20.55
CA VAL A 287 11.25 -12.73 20.75
C VAL A 287 12.12 -11.51 20.85
N ARG A 288 12.39 -11.08 22.08
CA ARG A 288 13.38 -10.02 22.33
C ARG A 288 14.73 -10.66 22.12
N GLY A 289 15.35 -10.36 21.00
CA GLY A 289 16.79 -10.62 20.83
C GLY A 289 17.56 -10.03 22.01
N PRO A 290 18.74 -10.55 22.34
CA PRO A 290 19.54 -10.02 23.43
C PRO A 290 19.67 -8.51 23.22
N ARG A 291 19.26 -7.73 24.23
CA ARG A 291 19.47 -6.28 24.23
C ARG A 291 20.96 -6.09 24.00
N SER A 292 21.30 -5.27 23.00
CA SER A 292 22.70 -4.96 22.68
C SER A 292 23.51 -4.81 23.98
N CYS A 293 24.69 -5.44 24.03
CA CYS A 293 25.61 -5.37 25.13
C CYS A 293 26.10 -3.92 25.34
N ALA A 294 25.26 -3.10 25.95
CA ALA A 294 25.70 -1.89 26.61
C ALA A 294 26.13 -2.32 28.02
N ALA A 295 27.40 -2.17 28.30
CA ALA A 295 28.06 -2.34 29.58
C ALA A 295 28.40 -3.78 29.99
N TRP A 296 29.42 -4.36 29.34
CA TRP A 296 30.37 -5.19 30.05
C TRP A 296 31.68 -4.40 30.25
N PRO A 297 32.01 -3.97 31.46
CA PRO A 297 33.33 -3.38 31.72
C PRO A 297 34.36 -4.51 31.66
N GLY A 298 35.27 -4.44 30.69
CA GLY A 298 36.52 -5.24 30.72
C GLY A 298 36.77 -6.27 29.62
N ARG A 299 36.23 -6.15 28.42
CA ARG A 299 36.74 -6.90 27.26
C ARG A 299 37.03 -6.00 26.08
N THR A 300 38.30 -5.72 25.83
CA THR A 300 38.84 -5.11 24.62
C THR A 300 38.56 -6.06 23.43
N CYS A 301 37.80 -5.63 22.43
CA CYS A 301 37.74 -6.32 21.15
C CYS A 301 39.11 -6.27 20.48
N ARG A 302 39.78 -7.41 20.32
CA ARG A 302 40.94 -7.53 19.45
C ARG A 302 40.47 -7.49 18.00
N PRO A 303 41.03 -6.64 17.15
CA PRO A 303 40.83 -6.71 15.71
C PRO A 303 41.70 -7.82 15.16
N GLY A 304 41.15 -8.82 14.47
CA GLY A 304 41.90 -9.82 13.73
C GLY A 304 41.41 -11.25 13.91
N ALA A 305 40.28 -11.60 13.29
CA ALA A 305 40.00 -12.98 12.92
C ALA A 305 39.82 -13.03 11.40
N PRO A 306 40.51 -13.97 10.70
CA PRO A 306 40.48 -14.01 9.26
C PRO A 306 39.11 -14.49 8.73
N TYR A 307 38.60 -13.81 7.72
CA TYR A 307 37.46 -14.24 6.90
C TYR A 307 37.74 -15.65 6.35
N LEU A 308 36.90 -16.61 6.71
CA LEU A 308 36.86 -17.91 6.04
C LEU A 308 36.40 -17.68 4.60
N ARG A 309 37.30 -17.96 3.65
CA ARG A 309 36.99 -17.99 2.22
C ARG A 309 35.89 -19.02 1.95
N GLN A 310 34.86 -18.59 1.26
CA GLN A 310 33.89 -19.53 0.65
C GLN A 310 34.62 -20.35 -0.44
N PRO A 311 34.29 -21.65 -0.60
CA PRO A 311 34.88 -22.46 -1.66
C PRO A 311 34.37 -21.98 -3.03
N GLU A 312 35.30 -21.86 -3.99
CA GLU A 312 35.00 -21.55 -5.40
C GLU A 312 34.16 -22.66 -6.02
N PRO A 313 33.20 -22.31 -6.91
CA PRO A 313 32.44 -23.32 -7.65
C PRO A 313 33.36 -24.03 -8.68
N PRO A 314 33.14 -25.33 -8.98
CA PRO A 314 33.98 -26.09 -9.88
C PRO A 314 33.91 -25.55 -11.31
N ALA A 315 35.08 -25.51 -11.98
CA ALA A 315 35.28 -25.09 -13.34
C ALA A 315 34.45 -25.97 -14.31
N ARG A 316 33.68 -25.32 -15.17
CA ARG A 316 32.99 -26.00 -16.29
C ARG A 316 34.01 -26.57 -17.26
N ALA A 317 34.02 -27.90 -17.43
CA ALA A 317 34.76 -28.58 -18.47
C ALA A 317 34.26 -28.17 -19.85
N ALA A 318 35.16 -27.68 -20.71
CA ALA A 318 34.91 -27.44 -22.09
C ALA A 318 34.87 -28.81 -22.82
N HIS A 319 33.74 -29.13 -23.42
CA HIS A 319 33.68 -30.21 -24.43
C HIS A 319 33.80 -29.61 -25.82
N ARG A 320 34.73 -30.18 -26.55
CA ARG A 320 34.99 -29.96 -27.98
C ARG A 320 33.80 -30.43 -28.84
#